data_7bc57cb6e217247c88b730f9b28248d7
#
_entry.id   7bc57cb6e217247c88b730f9b28248d7
#
_cell.length_a   1.000
_cell.length_b   1.000
_cell.length_c   1.000
_cell.angle_alpha   90.00
_cell.angle_beta   90.00
_cell.angle_gamma   90.00
#
_symmetry.space_group_name_H-M   'P 1'
#
loop_
_entity.id
_entity.type
_entity.pdbx_description
1 polymer ?
#
loop_
_entity_poly.entity_id
_entity_poly.type
_entity_poly.pdbx_seq_one_letter_code
_entity_poly.pdbx_strand_id
1 'polypeptide(L)'
;MVNVIMHGCNGKMGRNIAALIADDPEITLAAGVDAFDEGKNPFPVFKDIRDCDTEADVIIDFSAAPAVDNLLTYCEEKKVPCVLCTTGLSEEQLQRVEEVSKKVAILKSANMSLGINMLLKLLKEAAKTLVPAGYDIEIVEKHHNLKKDAPSGTALALGDTDRKSTRLN
;
A
#
# COMPACT_ATOMS: atom_id res chain seq x y z
N MET A 1 19.27 12.23 3.57
CA MET A 1 18.86 11.54 2.33
C MET A 1 18.26 10.22 2.75
N VAL A 2 17.06 9.89 2.32
CA VAL A 2 16.35 8.66 2.67
C VAL A 2 16.57 7.63 1.57
N ASN A 3 17.08 6.46 1.92
CA ASN A 3 17.32 5.36 0.99
C ASN A 3 16.08 4.46 0.92
N VAL A 4 15.54 4.25 -0.27
CA VAL A 4 14.29 3.52 -0.52
C VAL A 4 14.56 2.24 -1.31
N ILE A 5 13.96 1.12 -0.90
CA ILE A 5 13.76 -0.04 -1.76
C ILE A 5 12.36 0.03 -2.36
N MET A 6 12.26 -0.01 -3.69
CA MET A 6 10.97 -0.06 -4.40
C MET A 6 10.59 -1.49 -4.73
N HIS A 7 9.62 -2.06 -4.01
CA HIS A 7 9.09 -3.39 -4.28
C HIS A 7 7.93 -3.31 -5.28
N GLY A 8 8.05 -4.03 -6.40
CA GLY A 8 7.20 -3.87 -7.57
C GLY A 8 7.68 -2.73 -8.49
N CYS A 9 9.00 -2.54 -8.59
CA CYS A 9 9.61 -1.38 -9.27
C CYS A 9 9.31 -1.30 -10.77
N ASN A 10 9.08 -2.42 -11.45
CA ASN A 10 8.77 -2.47 -12.89
C ASN A 10 7.27 -2.40 -13.19
N GLY A 11 6.42 -2.41 -12.16
CA GLY A 11 4.99 -2.15 -12.27
C GLY A 11 4.69 -0.69 -12.62
N LYS A 12 3.43 -0.41 -13.00
CA LYS A 12 2.99 0.95 -13.35
C LYS A 12 3.23 1.96 -12.21
N MET A 13 2.88 1.60 -10.98
CA MET A 13 3.09 2.48 -9.82
C MET A 13 4.55 2.59 -9.44
N GLY A 14 5.31 1.48 -9.49
CA GLY A 14 6.74 1.48 -9.21
C GLY A 14 7.52 2.44 -10.12
N ARG A 15 7.25 2.41 -11.42
CA ARG A 15 7.87 3.34 -12.38
C ARG A 15 7.50 4.80 -12.12
N ASN A 16 6.25 5.09 -11.77
CA ASN A 16 5.83 6.45 -11.44
C ASN A 16 6.52 6.97 -10.17
N ILE A 17 6.64 6.12 -9.14
CA ILE A 17 7.33 6.48 -7.90
C ILE A 17 8.83 6.64 -8.13
N ALA A 18 9.45 5.77 -8.93
CA ALA A 18 10.85 5.91 -9.29
C ALA A 18 11.13 7.24 -10.00
N ALA A 19 10.23 7.68 -10.89
CA ALA A 19 10.33 8.98 -11.55
C ALA A 19 10.21 10.14 -10.56
N LEU A 20 9.26 10.07 -9.61
CA LEU A 20 9.10 11.09 -8.57
C LEU A 20 10.33 11.18 -7.64
N ILE A 21 10.89 10.03 -7.24
CA ILE A 21 12.11 9.98 -6.43
C ILE A 21 13.30 10.56 -7.16
N ALA A 22 13.41 10.34 -8.48
CA ALA A 22 14.52 10.88 -9.27
C ALA A 22 14.56 12.42 -9.29
N ASP A 23 13.41 13.07 -9.09
CA ASP A 23 13.28 14.52 -9.03
C ASP A 23 13.42 15.08 -7.60
N ASP A 24 13.54 14.23 -6.57
CA ASP A 24 13.62 14.64 -5.17
C ASP A 24 15.04 14.49 -4.62
N PRO A 25 15.73 15.60 -4.24
CA PRO A 25 17.10 15.54 -3.75
C PRO A 25 17.24 14.92 -2.34
N GLU A 26 16.14 14.75 -1.61
CA GLU A 26 16.17 14.19 -0.24
C GLU A 26 15.98 12.67 -0.21
N ILE A 27 15.58 12.07 -1.35
CA ILE A 27 15.26 10.63 -1.45
C ILE A 27 16.14 9.97 -2.51
N THR A 28 16.63 8.77 -2.23
CA THR A 28 17.39 7.95 -3.18
C THR A 28 16.73 6.59 -3.33
N LEU A 29 16.53 6.15 -4.56
CA LEU A 29 16.13 4.78 -4.86
C LEU A 29 17.36 3.88 -4.86
N ALA A 30 17.61 3.22 -3.74
CA ALA A 30 18.81 2.41 -3.51
C ALA A 30 18.74 1.06 -4.23
N ALA A 31 17.53 0.45 -4.32
CA ALA A 31 17.30 -0.80 -5.03
C ALA A 31 15.83 -0.95 -5.44
N GLY A 32 15.60 -1.80 -6.41
CA GLY A 32 14.28 -2.29 -6.79
C GLY A 32 14.13 -3.79 -6.55
N VAL A 33 12.90 -4.24 -6.37
CA VAL A 33 12.56 -5.67 -6.34
C VAL A 33 11.41 -5.90 -7.30
N ASP A 34 11.60 -6.82 -8.25
CA ASP A 34 10.53 -7.23 -9.18
C ASP A 34 10.87 -8.59 -9.80
N ALA A 35 9.88 -9.44 -9.97
CA ALA A 35 10.06 -10.75 -10.62
C ALA A 35 10.50 -10.62 -12.09
N PHE A 36 10.19 -9.49 -12.73
CA PHE A 36 10.55 -9.19 -14.11
C PHE A 36 11.49 -7.99 -14.14
N ASP A 37 12.71 -8.21 -14.63
CA ASP A 37 13.68 -7.14 -14.83
C ASP A 37 14.17 -7.13 -16.28
N GLU A 38 14.03 -5.96 -16.94
CA GLU A 38 14.52 -5.72 -18.31
C GLU A 38 15.91 -5.08 -18.33
N GLY A 39 16.55 -4.90 -17.19
CA GLY A 39 17.87 -4.28 -17.05
C GLY A 39 17.89 -2.79 -17.46
N LYS A 40 16.77 -2.08 -17.34
CA LYS A 40 16.62 -0.68 -17.76
C LYS A 40 16.66 0.31 -16.59
N ASN A 41 16.68 -0.20 -15.36
CA ASN A 41 16.69 0.66 -14.18
C ASN A 41 18.11 1.19 -13.89
N PRO A 42 18.24 2.43 -13.41
CA PRO A 42 19.54 3.00 -13.01
C PRO A 42 20.02 2.49 -11.63
N PHE A 43 19.29 1.61 -11.00
CA PHE A 43 19.56 0.99 -9.69
C PHE A 43 19.52 -0.53 -9.80
N PRO A 44 20.15 -1.29 -8.89
CA PRO A 44 20.09 -2.75 -8.90
C PRO A 44 18.65 -3.25 -8.67
N VAL A 45 18.27 -4.31 -9.38
CA VAL A 45 16.96 -4.95 -9.24
C VAL A 45 17.14 -6.41 -8.85
N PHE A 46 16.48 -6.80 -7.76
CA PHE A 46 16.46 -8.16 -7.24
C PHE A 46 15.14 -8.84 -7.62
N LYS A 47 15.17 -10.16 -7.85
CA LYS A 47 13.97 -10.92 -8.19
C LYS A 47 13.08 -11.21 -6.99
N ASP A 48 13.66 -11.34 -5.84
CA ASP A 48 12.98 -11.57 -4.56
C ASP A 48 13.58 -10.62 -3.51
N ILE A 49 12.74 -10.09 -2.62
CA ILE A 49 13.19 -9.19 -1.56
C ILE A 49 14.20 -9.84 -0.62
N ARG A 50 14.16 -11.17 -0.46
CA ARG A 50 15.10 -11.93 0.36
C ARG A 50 16.52 -11.93 -0.18
N ASP A 51 16.68 -11.72 -1.49
CA ASP A 51 17.98 -11.63 -2.14
C ASP A 51 18.57 -10.20 -2.07
N CYS A 52 17.76 -9.23 -1.62
CA CYS A 52 18.18 -7.85 -1.53
C CYS A 52 19.08 -7.64 -0.31
N ASP A 53 20.34 -7.35 -0.58
CA ASP A 53 21.36 -7.04 0.43
C ASP A 53 21.61 -5.52 0.61
N THR A 54 20.89 -4.69 -0.14
CA THR A 54 21.00 -3.24 -0.11
C THR A 54 20.40 -2.68 1.18
N GLU A 55 21.15 -1.86 1.89
CA GLU A 55 20.66 -1.13 3.07
C GLU A 55 19.66 -0.04 2.65
N ALA A 56 18.56 0.07 3.37
CA ALA A 56 17.55 1.08 3.13
C ALA A 56 16.87 1.53 4.43
N ASP A 57 16.36 2.75 4.41
CA ASP A 57 15.62 3.35 5.52
C ASP A 57 14.14 2.97 5.49
N VAL A 58 13.61 2.65 4.29
CA VAL A 58 12.19 2.30 4.09
C VAL A 58 11.99 1.49 2.81
N ILE A 59 10.98 0.63 2.82
CA ILE A 59 10.48 -0.06 1.63
C ILE A 59 9.15 0.58 1.23
N ILE A 60 9.00 0.89 -0.07
CA ILE A 60 7.70 1.25 -0.67
C ILE A 60 7.24 0.06 -1.51
N ASP A 61 6.07 -0.49 -1.18
CA ASP A 61 5.55 -1.68 -1.83
C ASP A 61 4.29 -1.42 -2.66
N PHE A 62 4.39 -1.70 -3.95
CA PHE A 62 3.30 -1.80 -4.91
C PHE A 62 3.42 -3.09 -5.73
N SER A 63 3.70 -4.19 -5.08
CA SER A 63 3.84 -5.51 -5.68
C SER A 63 2.49 -6.24 -5.82
N ALA A 64 2.50 -7.54 -5.65
CA ALA A 64 1.31 -8.40 -5.66
C ALA A 64 1.22 -9.20 -4.36
N ALA A 65 -0.01 -9.57 -3.96
CA ALA A 65 -0.26 -10.28 -2.71
C ALA A 65 0.64 -11.50 -2.45
N PRO A 66 0.98 -12.35 -3.45
CA PRO A 66 1.90 -13.48 -3.21
C PRO A 66 3.31 -13.10 -2.74
N ALA A 67 3.76 -11.87 -2.98
CA ALA A 67 5.10 -11.41 -2.58
C ALA A 67 5.13 -10.83 -1.16
N VAL A 68 3.97 -10.57 -0.55
CA VAL A 68 3.87 -9.84 0.72
C VAL A 68 4.41 -10.63 1.91
N ASP A 69 4.30 -11.96 1.91
CA ASP A 69 4.79 -12.78 3.03
C ASP A 69 6.32 -12.69 3.16
N ASN A 70 7.04 -12.75 2.03
CA ASN A 70 8.49 -12.56 2.00
C ASN A 70 8.87 -11.12 2.38
N LEU A 71 8.12 -10.13 1.91
CA LEU A 71 8.30 -8.73 2.27
C LEU A 71 8.18 -8.52 3.79
N LEU A 72 7.12 -9.05 4.41
CA LEU A 72 6.89 -8.89 5.84
C LEU A 72 7.99 -9.58 6.67
N THR A 73 8.45 -10.75 6.23
CA THR A 73 9.57 -11.45 6.85
C THR A 73 10.85 -10.62 6.78
N TYR A 74 11.16 -10.06 5.61
CA TYR A 74 12.30 -9.18 5.41
C TYR A 74 12.23 -7.94 6.30
N CYS A 75 11.07 -7.25 6.35
CA CYS A 75 10.85 -6.09 7.22
C CYS A 75 11.12 -6.43 8.69
N GLU A 76 10.63 -7.59 9.15
CA GLU A 76 10.80 -8.02 10.53
C GLU A 76 12.26 -8.34 10.87
N GLU A 77 12.96 -9.07 9.99
CA GLU A 77 14.36 -9.48 10.20
C GLU A 77 15.33 -8.31 10.11
N LYS A 78 15.18 -7.48 9.08
CA LYS A 78 16.07 -6.34 8.82
C LYS A 78 15.69 -5.08 9.59
N LYS A 79 14.51 -5.05 10.25
CA LYS A 79 13.97 -3.88 10.95
C LYS A 79 13.76 -2.67 10.03
N VAL A 80 13.45 -2.92 8.77
CA VAL A 80 13.20 -1.86 7.78
C VAL A 80 11.70 -1.56 7.73
N PRO A 81 11.27 -0.31 7.97
CA PRO A 81 9.87 0.14 7.84
C PRO A 81 9.33 -0.07 6.43
N CYS A 82 8.00 -0.23 6.31
CA CYS A 82 7.37 -0.45 5.01
C CYS A 82 6.11 0.39 4.82
N VAL A 83 5.98 0.99 3.64
CA VAL A 83 4.75 1.56 3.11
C VAL A 83 4.10 0.51 2.22
N LEU A 84 3.16 -0.26 2.78
CA LEU A 84 2.50 -1.40 2.13
C LEU A 84 1.24 -0.96 1.39
N CYS A 85 1.32 -0.89 0.06
CA CYS A 85 0.21 -0.47 -0.81
C CYS A 85 -0.38 -1.63 -1.64
N THR A 86 0.17 -2.82 -1.54
CA THR A 86 -0.39 -4.02 -2.20
C THR A 86 -1.81 -4.29 -1.68
N THR A 87 -2.71 -4.53 -2.62
CA THR A 87 -4.13 -4.85 -2.38
C THR A 87 -4.40 -6.35 -2.55
N GLY A 88 -5.59 -6.81 -2.14
CA GLY A 88 -5.99 -8.20 -2.30
C GLY A 88 -5.29 -9.17 -1.35
N LEU A 89 -4.85 -8.71 -0.18
CA LEU A 89 -4.26 -9.55 0.86
C LEU A 89 -5.31 -10.49 1.45
N SER A 90 -4.91 -11.72 1.76
CA SER A 90 -5.74 -12.66 2.51
C SER A 90 -5.89 -12.23 3.99
N GLU A 91 -6.85 -12.86 4.70
CA GLU A 91 -7.02 -12.60 6.13
C GLU A 91 -5.77 -12.97 6.94
N GLU A 92 -5.11 -14.07 6.58
CA GLU A 92 -3.86 -14.51 7.20
C GLU A 92 -2.74 -13.48 6.98
N GLN A 93 -2.65 -12.93 5.76
CA GLN A 93 -1.69 -11.88 5.46
C GLN A 93 -2.00 -10.58 6.22
N LEU A 94 -3.27 -10.22 6.37
CA LEU A 94 -3.68 -9.06 7.18
C LEU A 94 -3.31 -9.25 8.66
N GLN A 95 -3.51 -10.43 9.22
CA GLN A 95 -3.08 -10.77 10.58
C GLN A 95 -1.55 -10.68 10.70
N ARG A 96 -0.82 -11.21 9.71
CA ARG A 96 0.65 -11.13 9.68
C ARG A 96 1.14 -9.68 9.63
N VAL A 97 0.49 -8.81 8.85
CA VAL A 97 0.78 -7.36 8.83
C VAL A 97 0.63 -6.77 10.24
N GLU A 98 -0.45 -7.11 10.96
CA GLU A 98 -0.68 -6.62 12.32
C GLU A 98 0.41 -7.11 13.30
N GLU A 99 0.80 -8.37 13.22
CA GLU A 99 1.87 -8.93 14.06
C GLU A 99 3.21 -8.25 13.80
N VAL A 100 3.59 -8.08 12.52
CA VAL A 100 4.85 -7.45 12.15
C VAL A 100 4.86 -5.96 12.48
N SER A 101 3.71 -5.29 12.38
CA SER A 101 3.59 -3.86 12.75
C SER A 101 3.87 -3.57 14.23
N LYS A 102 3.81 -4.56 15.10
CA LYS A 102 4.21 -4.45 16.51
C LYS A 102 5.75 -4.44 16.69
N LYS A 103 6.50 -4.82 15.66
CA LYS A 103 7.97 -5.00 15.70
C LYS A 103 8.71 -4.01 14.81
N VAL A 104 8.07 -3.55 13.73
CA VAL A 104 8.60 -2.58 12.77
C VAL A 104 7.45 -1.72 12.24
N ALA A 105 7.70 -0.44 11.95
CA ALA A 105 6.66 0.46 11.47
C ALA A 105 6.15 0.03 10.08
N ILE A 106 4.83 -0.19 9.97
CA ILE A 106 4.15 -0.48 8.70
C ILE A 106 3.01 0.50 8.50
N LEU A 107 3.07 1.27 7.43
CA LEU A 107 1.95 2.07 6.94
C LEU A 107 1.21 1.29 5.85
N LYS A 108 0.06 0.72 6.19
CA LYS A 108 -0.78 0.04 5.19
C LYS A 108 -1.81 1.00 4.62
N SER A 109 -1.82 1.19 3.30
CA SER A 109 -2.83 2.00 2.62
C SER A 109 -3.14 1.47 1.23
N ALA A 110 -4.40 1.18 0.97
CA ALA A 110 -4.88 0.74 -0.34
C ALA A 110 -4.93 1.88 -1.37
N ASN A 111 -4.87 3.14 -0.93
CA ASN A 111 -4.96 4.30 -1.80
C ASN A 111 -4.23 5.50 -1.19
N MET A 112 -3.25 6.02 -1.91
CA MET A 112 -2.44 7.18 -1.53
C MET A 112 -2.95 8.50 -2.14
N SER A 113 -4.09 8.48 -2.85
CA SER A 113 -4.68 9.69 -3.42
C SER A 113 -5.14 10.65 -2.33
N LEU A 114 -4.69 11.90 -2.39
CA LEU A 114 -5.13 12.97 -1.48
C LEU A 114 -6.66 13.13 -1.51
N GLY A 115 -7.25 13.09 -2.72
CA GLY A 115 -8.71 13.22 -2.91
C GLY A 115 -9.49 12.07 -2.24
N ILE A 116 -9.05 10.83 -2.40
CA ILE A 116 -9.68 9.68 -1.75
C ILE A 116 -9.53 9.73 -0.23
N ASN A 117 -8.36 10.09 0.29
CA ASN A 117 -8.18 10.22 1.73
C ASN A 117 -9.01 11.36 2.33
N MET A 118 -9.18 12.47 1.59
CA MET A 118 -10.10 13.54 1.99
C MET A 118 -11.55 13.07 1.98
N LEU A 119 -11.96 12.30 0.97
CA LEU A 119 -13.30 11.71 0.89
C LEU A 119 -13.57 10.77 2.07
N LEU A 120 -12.63 9.90 2.43
CA LEU A 120 -12.72 9.03 3.61
C LEU A 120 -12.95 9.83 4.90
N LYS A 121 -12.23 10.93 5.06
CA LYS A 121 -12.38 11.82 6.21
C LYS A 121 -13.78 12.48 6.25
N LEU A 122 -14.24 12.99 5.13
CA LEU A 122 -15.57 13.62 5.01
C LEU A 122 -16.69 12.60 5.23
N LEU A 123 -16.58 11.40 4.66
CA LEU A 123 -17.54 10.31 4.87
C LEU A 123 -17.66 9.94 6.35
N LYS A 124 -16.53 9.83 7.05
CA LYS A 124 -16.53 9.54 8.48
C LYS A 124 -17.30 10.57 9.30
N GLU A 125 -17.14 11.85 9.01
CA GLU A 125 -17.86 12.92 9.72
C GLU A 125 -19.35 12.96 9.32
N ALA A 126 -19.66 12.77 8.05
CA ALA A 126 -21.05 12.68 7.56
C ALA A 126 -21.79 11.51 8.17
N ALA A 127 -21.20 10.31 8.17
CA ALA A 127 -21.79 9.09 8.72
C ALA A 127 -22.17 9.24 10.19
N LYS A 128 -21.31 9.84 11.01
CA LYS A 128 -21.57 10.08 12.44
C LYS A 128 -22.83 10.92 12.69
N THR A 129 -23.15 11.82 11.76
CA THR A 129 -24.28 12.74 11.90
C THR A 129 -25.54 12.19 11.24
N LEU A 130 -25.41 11.64 10.03
CA LEU A 130 -26.55 11.28 9.20
C LEU A 130 -27.15 9.92 9.55
N VAL A 131 -26.31 8.91 9.86
CA VAL A 131 -26.83 7.56 10.17
C VAL A 131 -27.71 7.55 11.42
N PRO A 132 -27.33 8.21 12.54
CA PRO A 132 -28.26 8.31 13.69
C PRO A 132 -29.53 9.11 13.38
N ALA A 133 -29.51 9.97 12.36
CA ALA A 133 -30.68 10.71 11.91
C ALA A 133 -31.59 9.91 10.93
N GLY A 134 -31.28 8.61 10.68
CA GLY A 134 -32.07 7.71 9.86
C GLY A 134 -31.73 7.71 8.37
N TYR A 135 -30.57 8.23 7.98
CA TYR A 135 -30.10 8.15 6.59
C TYR A 135 -29.33 6.84 6.36
N ASP A 136 -29.57 6.21 5.23
CA ASP A 136 -28.81 5.07 4.73
C ASP A 136 -27.64 5.52 3.86
N ILE A 137 -26.57 4.73 3.86
CA ILE A 137 -25.39 4.99 3.03
C ILE A 137 -25.24 3.86 2.02
N GLU A 138 -25.18 4.22 0.74
CA GLU A 138 -24.92 3.31 -0.36
C GLU A 138 -23.63 3.71 -1.08
N ILE A 139 -22.86 2.72 -1.52
CA ILE A 139 -21.64 2.92 -2.31
C ILE A 139 -21.85 2.32 -3.68
N VAL A 140 -21.80 3.15 -4.71
CA VAL A 140 -21.87 2.74 -6.12
C VAL A 140 -20.55 3.07 -6.78
N GLU A 141 -19.87 2.06 -7.36
CA GLU A 141 -18.63 2.25 -8.10
C GLU A 141 -18.78 1.89 -9.57
N LYS A 142 -18.08 2.63 -10.43
CA LYS A 142 -17.99 2.35 -11.86
C LYS A 142 -16.52 2.35 -12.28
N HIS A 143 -16.12 1.31 -12.99
CA HIS A 143 -14.77 1.15 -13.51
C HIS A 143 -14.79 0.67 -14.96
N HIS A 144 -13.65 0.76 -15.63
CA HIS A 144 -13.48 0.18 -16.95
C HIS A 144 -13.57 -1.35 -16.90
N ASN A 145 -13.89 -1.98 -18.02
CA ASN A 145 -14.09 -3.42 -18.16
C ASN A 145 -12.83 -4.29 -17.90
N LEU A 146 -11.65 -3.69 -17.83
CA LEU A 146 -10.38 -4.39 -17.56
C LEU A 146 -10.04 -4.48 -16.05
N LYS A 147 -10.87 -3.90 -15.18
CA LYS A 147 -10.66 -4.00 -13.73
C LYS A 147 -10.98 -5.42 -13.26
N LYS A 148 -10.01 -6.03 -12.57
CA LYS A 148 -10.10 -7.45 -12.16
C LYS A 148 -10.72 -7.66 -10.79
N ASP A 149 -10.60 -6.67 -9.90
CA ASP A 149 -11.12 -6.71 -8.53
C ASP A 149 -12.44 -5.93 -8.41
N ALA A 150 -13.44 -6.55 -7.82
CA ALA A 150 -14.70 -5.93 -7.43
C ALA A 150 -15.20 -6.61 -6.13
N PRO A 151 -15.59 -5.85 -5.09
CA PRO A 151 -15.44 -4.39 -4.95
C PRO A 151 -13.98 -3.92 -4.98
N SER A 152 -13.75 -2.67 -5.41
CA SER A 152 -12.39 -2.10 -5.40
C SER A 152 -11.86 -1.91 -3.98
N GLY A 153 -10.54 -1.91 -3.82
CA GLY A 153 -9.93 -1.60 -2.52
C GLY A 153 -10.38 -0.24 -1.94
N THR A 154 -10.66 0.74 -2.81
CA THR A 154 -11.22 2.04 -2.41
C THR A 154 -12.66 1.92 -1.92
N ALA A 155 -13.51 1.16 -2.62
CA ALA A 155 -14.89 0.93 -2.18
C ALA A 155 -14.96 0.20 -0.83
N LEU A 156 -14.10 -0.80 -0.65
CA LEU A 156 -13.97 -1.50 0.64
C LEU A 156 -13.53 -0.55 1.76
N ALA A 157 -12.54 0.32 1.50
CA ALA A 157 -12.08 1.31 2.48
C ALA A 157 -13.17 2.32 2.84
N LEU A 158 -14.01 2.75 1.89
CA LEU A 158 -15.18 3.60 2.13
C LEU A 158 -16.21 2.87 3.01
N GLY A 159 -16.54 1.62 2.69
CA GLY A 159 -17.46 0.81 3.49
C GLY A 159 -16.96 0.53 4.91
N ASP A 160 -15.66 0.26 5.07
CA ASP A 160 -15.06 0.09 6.39
C ASP A 160 -15.07 1.38 7.22
N THR A 161 -14.93 2.53 6.57
CA THR A 161 -14.99 3.83 7.22
C THR A 161 -16.40 4.11 7.77
N ASP A 162 -17.43 3.80 7.01
CA ASP A 162 -18.82 3.88 7.45
C ASP A 162 -19.07 2.92 8.63
N ARG A 163 -18.78 1.63 8.47
CA ARG A 163 -18.96 0.61 9.50
C ARG A 163 -18.31 0.96 10.83
N LYS A 164 -17.07 1.47 10.80
CA LYS A 164 -16.33 1.91 12.00
C LYS A 164 -16.92 3.17 12.62
N SER A 165 -17.54 4.03 11.83
CA SER A 165 -18.13 5.28 12.31
C SER A 165 -19.52 5.08 12.94
N THR A 166 -20.26 4.07 12.51
CA THR A 166 -21.63 3.80 12.92
C THR A 166 -21.76 2.75 14.03
N ARG A 167 -20.73 1.92 14.26
CA ARG A 167 -20.71 0.86 15.30
C ARG A 167 -20.02 1.28 16.60
N LEU A 168 -19.75 2.56 16.82
CA LEU A 168 -19.19 3.08 18.07
C LEU A 168 -20.27 3.39 19.14
N ASN A 169 -21.30 2.55 19.20
CA ASN A 169 -22.24 2.47 20.34
C ASN A 169 -22.41 1.03 20.78
#